data_44448b5100db76caeb4f9d9b2ad88399
#
_entry.id   44448b5100db76caeb4f9d9b2ad88399
#
_cell.length_a   1.000
_cell.length_b   1.000
_cell.length_c   1.000
_cell.angle_alpha   90.00
_cell.angle_beta   90.00
_cell.angle_gamma   90.00
#
_symmetry.space_group_name_H-M   'P 1'
#
loop_
_entity.id
_entity.type
_entity.pdbx_description
1 polymer ?
#
loop_
_entity_poly.entity_id
_entity_poly.type
_entity_poly.pdbx_seq_one_letter_code
_entity_poly.pdbx_strand_id
1 'polypeptide(L)'
;MNTVNFPWLTTIILLPIAASLLIPIIPDKDGKTVRWYSLIVGLIDFALIVYAFYTGYDFSNPDLQMVESYPWLPQLDLNWSVGADGLSMPLIILTGFITTLAILAAWPVTLKPRLFYFLILAMYGGQIAVFAVQDMLLFFLVWELELVPIYFLLSIWGGKKRQYAATKFILYTAGGSLFILLSALTMGFYGDTVTFDMRSLALKDFALNFQLLLYAGFLIAYAVKLPIIPLHTWLPDAHGEATAPVHMLLAGILLKMGGYALIRMNAQMLPDAHAYFAPVLVVLGVVNIIYAALTSFAQRNLKRKIAYSSISHMGFVLIGIASFTDLGLSGAVLQMVSHGLIGASLFFLVGATYDRTHTLMLDEMGGVGKRMKKIFAMFTTCSMASLALPGMSGFVAELMVFVGFATSDAYSSTFKVIVVFLMAVGVILTPIYLLSMLREIFYGQENEELVSHQALIDAEPREVFIIACLLVPIIGIGFYPKLLTQMYDATTVQLTARLRHSVPTLAQEKEASQISLRAPEISL
;
A
#
# COMPACT_ATOMS: atom_id res chain seq x y z
N MET A 1 -14.65 20.68 -32.51
CA MET A 1 -15.05 21.33 -31.24
C MET A 1 -14.30 20.61 -30.13
N ASN A 2 -13.28 21.26 -29.57
CA ASN A 2 -12.58 20.72 -28.40
C ASN A 2 -13.57 20.79 -27.24
N THR A 3 -14.21 19.66 -26.92
CA THR A 3 -14.86 19.52 -25.63
C THR A 3 -13.77 19.63 -24.60
N VAL A 4 -13.69 20.75 -23.91
CA VAL A 4 -12.84 20.91 -22.73
C VAL A 4 -13.37 19.90 -21.72
N ASN A 5 -12.77 18.73 -21.67
CA ASN A 5 -13.09 17.75 -20.66
C ASN A 5 -12.75 18.35 -19.30
N PHE A 6 -13.70 18.31 -18.38
CA PHE A 6 -13.48 18.82 -17.02
C PHE A 6 -12.27 18.12 -16.40
N PRO A 7 -11.33 18.85 -15.77
CA PRO A 7 -10.10 18.28 -15.21
C PRO A 7 -10.41 17.53 -13.89
N TRP A 8 -10.93 16.32 -14.00
CA TRP A 8 -11.40 15.53 -12.86
C TRP A 8 -10.27 15.17 -11.89
N LEU A 9 -9.14 14.64 -12.38
CA LEU A 9 -8.04 14.20 -11.52
C LEU A 9 -7.36 15.37 -10.83
N THR A 10 -7.11 16.46 -11.55
CA THR A 10 -6.56 17.70 -10.94
C THR A 10 -7.51 18.24 -9.87
N THR A 11 -8.83 18.24 -10.12
CA THR A 11 -9.81 18.70 -9.14
C THR A 11 -9.81 17.83 -7.89
N ILE A 12 -9.83 16.51 -8.03
CA ILE A 12 -9.79 15.55 -6.94
C ILE A 12 -8.50 15.70 -6.11
N ILE A 13 -7.35 15.92 -6.75
CA ILE A 13 -6.08 16.10 -6.06
C ILE A 13 -6.03 17.43 -5.29
N LEU A 14 -6.45 18.53 -5.95
CA LEU A 14 -6.27 19.87 -5.39
C LEU A 14 -7.38 20.26 -4.39
N LEU A 15 -8.57 19.68 -4.49
CA LEU A 15 -9.70 20.01 -3.62
C LEU A 15 -9.38 19.81 -2.13
N PRO A 16 -8.89 18.64 -1.66
CA PRO A 16 -8.58 18.47 -0.25
C PRO A 16 -7.38 19.33 0.19
N ILE A 17 -6.40 19.59 -0.69
CA ILE A 17 -5.27 20.47 -0.39
C ILE A 17 -5.77 21.92 -0.21
N ALA A 18 -6.56 22.42 -1.14
CA ALA A 18 -7.13 23.77 -1.06
C ALA A 18 -8.04 23.90 0.17
N ALA A 19 -8.86 22.89 0.44
CA ALA A 19 -9.72 22.86 1.62
C ALA A 19 -8.90 22.86 2.92
N SER A 20 -7.73 22.21 2.97
CA SER A 20 -6.86 22.24 4.13
C SER A 20 -6.38 23.65 4.46
N LEU A 21 -6.04 24.45 3.44
CA LEU A 21 -5.57 25.84 3.60
C LEU A 21 -6.64 26.77 4.19
N LEU A 22 -7.93 26.41 4.12
CA LEU A 22 -9.02 27.17 4.74
C LEU A 22 -9.18 26.86 6.24
N ILE A 23 -8.71 25.73 6.74
CA ILE A 23 -8.87 25.32 8.15
C ILE A 23 -8.33 26.36 9.15
N PRO A 24 -7.15 26.99 8.96
CA PRO A 24 -6.67 28.03 9.89
C PRO A 24 -7.60 29.23 10.03
N ILE A 25 -8.40 29.53 9.01
CA ILE A 25 -9.30 30.70 8.96
C ILE A 25 -10.65 30.38 9.61
N ILE A 26 -11.04 29.11 9.72
CA ILE A 26 -12.33 28.70 10.28
C ILE A 26 -12.37 29.02 11.78
N PRO A 27 -13.35 29.84 12.25
CA PRO A 27 -13.53 30.10 13.68
C PRO A 27 -14.04 28.82 14.36
N ASP A 28 -13.21 28.21 15.18
CA ASP A 28 -13.54 26.98 15.91
C ASP A 28 -12.88 26.99 17.29
N LYS A 29 -13.66 26.94 18.37
CA LYS A 29 -13.17 26.88 19.74
C LYS A 29 -13.03 25.44 20.24
N ASP A 30 -13.93 24.55 19.82
CA ASP A 30 -14.10 23.21 20.37
C ASP A 30 -13.65 22.08 19.42
N GLY A 31 -13.17 22.40 18.23
CA GLY A 31 -12.81 21.44 17.21
C GLY A 31 -14.02 20.83 16.46
N LYS A 32 -15.25 21.20 16.80
CA LYS A 32 -16.46 20.63 16.19
C LYS A 32 -16.64 21.05 14.74
N THR A 33 -16.46 22.34 14.45
CA THR A 33 -16.65 22.90 13.10
C THR A 33 -15.63 22.28 12.13
N VAL A 34 -14.37 22.18 12.55
CA VAL A 34 -13.30 21.61 11.72
C VAL A 34 -13.51 20.13 11.46
N ARG A 35 -14.04 19.36 12.43
CA ARG A 35 -14.38 17.94 12.25
C ARG A 35 -15.44 17.75 11.14
N TRP A 36 -16.56 18.49 11.25
CA TRP A 36 -17.63 18.44 10.25
C TRP A 36 -17.16 18.95 8.88
N TYR A 37 -16.42 20.06 8.86
CA TYR A 37 -15.83 20.59 7.64
C TYR A 37 -14.98 19.55 6.93
N SER A 38 -14.03 18.94 7.64
CA SER A 38 -13.12 17.95 7.06
C SER A 38 -13.86 16.69 6.60
N LEU A 39 -14.88 16.24 7.35
CA LEU A 39 -15.69 15.09 6.95
C LEU A 39 -16.50 15.40 5.68
N ILE A 40 -17.09 16.58 5.58
CA ILE A 40 -17.84 17.00 4.38
C ILE A 40 -16.89 17.08 3.18
N VAL A 41 -15.71 17.68 3.33
CA VAL A 41 -14.70 17.73 2.26
C VAL A 41 -14.30 16.31 1.84
N GLY A 42 -14.01 15.41 2.79
CA GLY A 42 -13.66 14.03 2.49
C GLY A 42 -14.77 13.28 1.76
N LEU A 43 -16.04 13.47 2.17
CA LEU A 43 -17.20 12.86 1.49
C LEU A 43 -17.40 13.41 0.08
N ILE A 44 -17.27 14.73 -0.11
CA ILE A 44 -17.37 15.36 -1.43
C ILE A 44 -16.28 14.83 -2.35
N ASP A 45 -15.04 14.80 -1.88
CA ASP A 45 -13.92 14.33 -2.67
C ASP A 45 -14.06 12.85 -3.05
N PHE A 46 -14.45 11.99 -2.10
CA PHE A 46 -14.72 10.58 -2.38
C PHE A 46 -15.89 10.42 -3.37
N ALA A 47 -16.95 11.21 -3.25
CA ALA A 47 -18.06 11.21 -4.20
C ALA A 47 -17.61 11.65 -5.61
N LEU A 48 -16.70 12.63 -5.72
CA LEU A 48 -16.12 13.04 -6.99
C LEU A 48 -15.25 11.95 -7.60
N ILE A 49 -14.44 11.22 -6.79
CA ILE A 49 -13.67 10.06 -7.25
C ILE A 49 -14.60 9.00 -7.85
N VAL A 50 -15.66 8.63 -7.13
CA VAL A 50 -16.62 7.62 -7.58
C VAL A 50 -17.35 8.08 -8.84
N TYR A 51 -17.75 9.36 -8.90
CA TYR A 51 -18.42 9.94 -10.06
C TYR A 51 -17.51 9.98 -11.30
N ALA A 52 -16.26 10.44 -11.14
CA ALA A 52 -15.28 10.50 -12.21
C ALA A 52 -14.99 9.10 -12.78
N PHE A 53 -14.86 8.10 -11.89
CA PHE A 53 -14.71 6.71 -12.25
C PHE A 53 -15.91 6.17 -13.03
N TYR A 54 -17.13 6.42 -12.54
CA TYR A 54 -18.35 5.92 -13.17
C TYR A 54 -18.61 6.52 -14.55
N THR A 55 -18.24 7.79 -14.76
CA THR A 55 -18.55 8.52 -15.99
C THR A 55 -17.42 8.53 -17.01
N GLY A 56 -16.16 8.43 -16.57
CA GLY A 56 -14.99 8.70 -17.41
C GLY A 56 -14.02 7.51 -17.59
N TYR A 57 -14.26 6.37 -16.93
CA TYR A 57 -13.36 5.23 -17.00
C TYR A 57 -13.95 4.06 -17.78
N ASP A 58 -13.20 3.56 -18.77
CA ASP A 58 -13.54 2.37 -19.55
C ASP A 58 -12.70 1.17 -19.09
N PHE A 59 -13.35 0.16 -18.51
CA PHE A 59 -12.70 -1.06 -18.01
C PHE A 59 -12.02 -1.91 -19.08
N SER A 60 -12.45 -1.78 -20.33
CA SER A 60 -11.89 -2.57 -21.44
C SER A 60 -10.63 -1.95 -22.03
N ASN A 61 -10.36 -0.68 -21.72
CA ASN A 61 -9.21 0.05 -22.22
C ASN A 61 -8.02 -0.09 -21.24
N PRO A 62 -6.92 -0.76 -21.62
CA PRO A 62 -5.75 -0.92 -20.77
C PRO A 62 -4.87 0.32 -20.65
N ASP A 63 -5.06 1.31 -21.55
CA ASP A 63 -4.23 2.49 -21.64
C ASP A 63 -4.59 3.52 -20.58
N LEU A 64 -3.72 4.53 -20.44
CA LEU A 64 -3.93 5.64 -19.54
C LEU A 64 -5.13 6.49 -19.97
N GLN A 65 -6.05 6.71 -19.06
CA GLN A 65 -7.30 7.45 -19.27
C GLN A 65 -7.34 8.72 -18.44
N MET A 66 -8.30 9.60 -18.72
CA MET A 66 -8.50 10.88 -18.01
C MET A 66 -7.21 11.71 -17.94
N VAL A 67 -6.43 11.71 -19.03
CA VAL A 67 -5.14 12.38 -19.08
C VAL A 67 -5.32 13.89 -19.10
N GLU A 68 -4.66 14.55 -18.17
CA GLU A 68 -4.60 16.01 -18.06
C GLU A 68 -3.13 16.43 -18.03
N SER A 69 -2.73 17.37 -18.89
CA SER A 69 -1.34 17.84 -18.95
C SER A 69 -1.29 19.34 -19.12
N TYR A 70 -0.60 20.02 -18.21
CA TYR A 70 -0.40 21.47 -18.22
C TYR A 70 1.09 21.78 -18.04
N PRO A 71 1.69 22.63 -18.86
CA PRO A 71 3.11 22.98 -18.72
C PRO A 71 3.33 23.75 -17.41
N TRP A 72 4.33 23.31 -16.63
CA TRP A 72 4.70 23.96 -15.38
C TRP A 72 6.08 24.63 -15.46
N LEU A 73 7.14 23.88 -15.77
CA LEU A 73 8.49 24.37 -15.95
C LEU A 73 9.03 23.93 -17.32
N PRO A 74 8.76 24.69 -18.40
CA PRO A 74 9.11 24.28 -19.77
C PRO A 74 10.62 24.04 -19.98
N GLN A 75 11.50 24.71 -19.20
CA GLN A 75 12.95 24.56 -19.29
C GLN A 75 13.44 23.15 -18.93
N LEU A 76 12.67 22.43 -18.13
CA LEU A 76 12.94 21.05 -17.70
C LEU A 76 11.97 20.03 -18.32
N ASP A 77 11.11 20.46 -19.25
CA ASP A 77 9.98 19.65 -19.74
C ASP A 77 9.12 19.08 -18.59
N LEU A 78 9.04 19.82 -17.47
CA LEU A 78 8.25 19.42 -16.31
C LEU A 78 6.80 19.89 -16.48
N ASN A 79 5.90 18.94 -16.49
CA ASN A 79 4.48 19.18 -16.69
C ASN A 79 3.67 18.71 -15.48
N TRP A 80 2.62 19.47 -15.14
CA TRP A 80 1.53 18.90 -14.33
C TRP A 80 0.79 17.91 -15.19
N SER A 81 1.24 16.66 -15.17
CA SER A 81 0.68 15.58 -15.96
C SER A 81 0.09 14.53 -15.04
N VAL A 82 -1.21 14.30 -15.15
CA VAL A 82 -1.96 13.31 -14.38
C VAL A 82 -2.80 12.44 -15.30
N GLY A 83 -3.00 11.20 -14.91
CA GLY A 83 -3.80 10.22 -15.62
C GLY A 83 -4.06 9.01 -14.75
N ALA A 84 -5.03 8.20 -15.08
CA ALA A 84 -5.36 6.99 -14.35
C ALA A 84 -5.55 5.82 -15.31
N ASP A 85 -5.08 4.66 -14.90
CA ASP A 85 -5.29 3.38 -15.56
C ASP A 85 -5.76 2.33 -14.54
N GLY A 86 -5.81 1.06 -14.94
CA GLY A 86 -6.23 -0.02 -14.06
C GLY A 86 -5.35 -0.22 -12.82
N LEU A 87 -4.09 0.20 -12.82
CA LEU A 87 -3.24 0.15 -11.63
C LEU A 87 -3.52 1.31 -10.67
N SER A 88 -3.79 2.49 -11.22
CA SER A 88 -4.02 3.73 -10.47
C SER A 88 -5.39 3.79 -9.81
N MET A 89 -6.44 3.49 -10.58
CA MET A 89 -7.82 3.76 -10.20
C MET A 89 -8.28 3.02 -8.95
N PRO A 90 -8.02 1.71 -8.76
CA PRO A 90 -8.40 1.01 -7.53
C PRO A 90 -7.74 1.61 -6.28
N LEU A 91 -6.49 2.11 -6.42
CA LEU A 91 -5.74 2.70 -5.31
C LEU A 91 -6.20 4.14 -5.01
N ILE A 92 -6.62 4.90 -6.02
CA ILE A 92 -7.25 6.22 -5.84
C ILE A 92 -8.59 6.06 -5.09
N ILE A 93 -9.44 5.11 -5.49
CA ILE A 93 -10.70 4.82 -4.81
C ILE A 93 -10.45 4.37 -3.37
N LEU A 94 -9.49 3.46 -3.15
CA LEU A 94 -9.09 3.01 -1.84
C LEU A 94 -8.63 4.17 -0.94
N THR A 95 -7.84 5.10 -1.51
CA THR A 95 -7.34 6.29 -0.81
C THR A 95 -8.49 7.18 -0.37
N GLY A 96 -9.42 7.50 -1.27
CA GLY A 96 -10.61 8.29 -0.96
C GLY A 96 -11.47 7.66 0.12
N PHE A 97 -11.72 6.37 0.01
CA PHE A 97 -12.55 5.61 0.94
C PHE A 97 -11.93 5.54 2.34
N ILE A 98 -10.66 5.12 2.44
CA ILE A 98 -9.98 4.98 3.74
C ILE A 98 -9.77 6.34 4.40
N THR A 99 -9.38 7.39 3.64
CA THR A 99 -9.15 8.73 4.23
C THR A 99 -10.43 9.32 4.78
N THR A 100 -11.55 9.17 4.08
CA THR A 100 -12.85 9.63 4.58
C THR A 100 -13.24 8.92 5.89
N LEU A 101 -13.03 7.61 5.98
CA LEU A 101 -13.26 6.86 7.23
C LEU A 101 -12.24 7.21 8.32
N ALA A 102 -10.99 7.50 7.98
CA ALA A 102 -9.98 7.95 8.93
C ALA A 102 -10.31 9.34 9.52
N ILE A 103 -10.87 10.26 8.72
CA ILE A 103 -11.39 11.53 9.21
C ILE A 103 -12.52 11.30 10.22
N LEU A 104 -13.42 10.37 9.96
CA LEU A 104 -14.48 10.00 10.90
C LEU A 104 -13.92 9.29 12.14
N ALA A 105 -12.88 8.46 11.98
CA ALA A 105 -12.17 7.81 13.08
C ALA A 105 -11.44 8.82 14.00
N ALA A 106 -11.02 9.96 13.44
CA ALA A 106 -10.35 11.03 14.17
C ALA A 106 -11.28 11.87 15.09
N TRP A 107 -12.55 11.53 15.16
CA TRP A 107 -13.54 12.30 15.92
C TRP A 107 -13.16 12.56 17.40
N PRO A 108 -12.53 11.62 18.15
CA PRO A 108 -12.10 11.83 19.52
C PRO A 108 -10.89 12.76 19.69
N VAL A 109 -10.22 13.17 18.62
CA VAL A 109 -9.02 14.03 18.72
C VAL A 109 -9.40 15.42 19.22
N THR A 110 -8.94 15.77 20.41
CA THR A 110 -9.19 17.06 21.07
C THR A 110 -7.95 17.96 21.12
N LEU A 111 -6.75 17.37 21.09
CA LEU A 111 -5.49 18.11 21.08
C LEU A 111 -5.27 18.74 19.69
N LYS A 112 -5.21 20.08 19.63
CA LYS A 112 -4.94 20.84 18.38
C LYS A 112 -5.72 20.33 17.17
N PRO A 113 -7.05 20.20 17.22
CA PRO A 113 -7.85 19.56 16.18
C PRO A 113 -7.68 20.22 14.81
N ARG A 114 -7.55 21.56 14.74
CA ARG A 114 -7.31 22.28 13.49
C ARG A 114 -6.06 21.80 12.76
N LEU A 115 -4.94 21.70 13.47
CA LEU A 115 -3.69 21.23 12.88
C LEU A 115 -3.80 19.76 12.45
N PHE A 116 -4.47 18.92 13.24
CA PHE A 116 -4.67 17.52 12.93
C PHE A 116 -5.41 17.32 11.58
N TYR A 117 -6.56 17.97 11.44
CA TYR A 117 -7.37 17.87 10.24
C TYR A 117 -6.76 18.59 9.03
N PHE A 118 -6.02 19.70 9.26
CA PHE A 118 -5.21 20.32 8.23
C PHE A 118 -4.21 19.33 7.62
N LEU A 119 -3.45 18.62 8.47
CA LEU A 119 -2.45 17.66 8.01
C LEU A 119 -3.07 16.47 7.28
N ILE A 120 -4.22 15.97 7.75
CA ILE A 120 -4.91 14.86 7.07
C ILE A 120 -5.41 15.28 5.68
N LEU A 121 -6.07 16.44 5.55
CA LEU A 121 -6.57 16.89 4.25
C LEU A 121 -5.44 17.26 3.30
N ALA A 122 -4.36 17.89 3.78
CA ALA A 122 -3.19 18.18 2.94
C ALA A 122 -2.55 16.89 2.40
N MET A 123 -2.42 15.88 3.26
CA MET A 123 -1.89 14.57 2.89
C MET A 123 -2.81 13.82 1.92
N TYR A 124 -4.12 13.96 2.05
CA TYR A 124 -5.11 13.28 1.24
C TYR A 124 -4.91 13.53 -0.26
N GLY A 125 -4.83 14.80 -0.67
CA GLY A 125 -4.55 15.15 -2.06
C GLY A 125 -3.18 14.64 -2.54
N GLY A 126 -2.14 14.73 -1.70
CA GLY A 126 -0.81 14.19 -1.99
C GLY A 126 -0.83 12.67 -2.23
N GLN A 127 -1.57 11.93 -1.43
CA GLN A 127 -1.70 10.48 -1.57
C GLN A 127 -2.41 10.06 -2.85
N ILE A 128 -3.47 10.79 -3.25
CA ILE A 128 -4.11 10.58 -4.55
C ILE A 128 -3.15 10.90 -5.69
N ALA A 129 -2.42 12.02 -5.58
CA ALA A 129 -1.48 12.45 -6.61
C ALA A 129 -0.39 11.41 -6.91
N VAL A 130 0.14 10.71 -5.90
CA VAL A 130 1.13 9.64 -6.10
C VAL A 130 0.64 8.57 -7.07
N PHE A 131 -0.66 8.23 -7.06
CA PHE A 131 -1.24 7.23 -7.95
C PHE A 131 -1.66 7.78 -9.32
N ALA A 132 -1.74 9.10 -9.48
CA ALA A 132 -2.23 9.74 -10.71
C ALA A 132 -1.15 10.40 -11.56
N VAL A 133 -0.05 10.86 -10.96
CA VAL A 133 1.01 11.62 -11.63
C VAL A 133 1.74 10.77 -12.67
N GLN A 134 2.00 11.38 -13.85
CA GLN A 134 2.65 10.76 -15.00
C GLN A 134 3.99 11.43 -15.36
N ASP A 135 4.52 12.28 -14.50
CA ASP A 135 5.84 12.90 -14.62
C ASP A 135 6.72 12.46 -13.44
N MET A 136 7.97 12.04 -13.72
CA MET A 136 8.86 11.44 -12.72
C MET A 136 9.33 12.43 -11.65
N LEU A 137 9.59 13.70 -12.01
CA LEU A 137 9.96 14.71 -11.02
C LEU A 137 8.76 15.13 -10.19
N LEU A 138 7.60 15.30 -10.82
CA LEU A 138 6.36 15.58 -10.11
C LEU A 138 6.00 14.41 -9.19
N PHE A 139 6.23 13.17 -9.61
CA PHE A 139 6.06 11.99 -8.77
C PHE A 139 6.93 12.06 -7.51
N PHE A 140 8.21 12.41 -7.64
CA PHE A 140 9.08 12.59 -6.49
C PHE A 140 8.55 13.71 -5.55
N LEU A 141 8.11 14.83 -6.09
CA LEU A 141 7.59 15.94 -5.27
C LEU A 141 6.34 15.54 -4.47
N VAL A 142 5.38 14.88 -5.11
CA VAL A 142 4.16 14.44 -4.40
C VAL A 142 4.42 13.28 -3.44
N TRP A 143 5.41 12.43 -3.74
CA TRP A 143 5.88 11.37 -2.84
C TRP A 143 6.46 11.95 -1.54
N GLU A 144 7.19 13.06 -1.61
CA GLU A 144 7.75 13.76 -0.46
C GLU A 144 6.68 14.56 0.32
N LEU A 145 5.63 15.04 -0.37
CA LEU A 145 4.60 15.89 0.23
C LEU A 145 3.93 15.24 1.45
N GLU A 146 3.77 13.92 1.47
CA GLU A 146 3.15 13.21 2.59
C GLU A 146 4.05 13.05 3.82
N LEU A 147 5.37 13.14 3.67
CA LEU A 147 6.30 12.91 4.78
C LEU A 147 6.12 13.91 5.91
N VAL A 148 5.95 15.17 5.58
CA VAL A 148 5.80 16.25 6.56
C VAL A 148 4.52 16.08 7.39
N PRO A 149 3.34 15.88 6.78
CA PRO A 149 2.14 15.58 7.55
C PRO A 149 2.27 14.36 8.46
N ILE A 150 2.80 13.24 7.97
CA ILE A 150 2.95 12.02 8.76
C ILE A 150 3.92 12.25 9.92
N TYR A 151 5.04 12.93 9.69
CA TYR A 151 5.99 13.27 10.75
C TYR A 151 5.31 14.03 11.89
N PHE A 152 4.54 15.07 11.56
CA PHE A 152 3.82 15.84 12.59
C PHE A 152 2.70 15.04 13.25
N LEU A 153 1.94 14.25 12.49
CA LEU A 153 0.89 13.38 13.03
C LEU A 153 1.45 12.36 14.02
N LEU A 154 2.62 11.79 13.74
CA LEU A 154 3.32 10.87 14.64
C LEU A 154 3.92 11.60 15.84
N SER A 155 4.63 12.72 15.62
CA SER A 155 5.42 13.40 16.66
C SER A 155 4.56 14.16 17.67
N ILE A 156 3.36 14.62 17.30
CA ILE A 156 2.48 15.41 18.18
C ILE A 156 1.46 14.51 18.90
N TRP A 157 0.79 13.61 18.16
CA TRP A 157 -0.32 12.80 18.67
C TRP A 157 0.05 11.34 18.96
N GLY A 158 1.26 10.94 18.65
CA GLY A 158 1.75 9.58 18.91
C GLY A 158 1.92 9.27 20.41
N GLY A 159 2.25 8.01 20.69
CA GLY A 159 2.42 7.47 22.03
C GLY A 159 3.71 7.94 22.75
N LYS A 160 4.20 7.11 23.66
CA LYS A 160 5.33 7.49 24.55
C LYS A 160 6.65 7.70 23.81
N LYS A 161 6.94 6.90 22.76
CA LYS A 161 8.19 6.97 21.96
C LYS A 161 8.00 7.68 20.62
N ARG A 162 6.98 8.53 20.50
CA ARG A 162 6.57 9.22 19.26
C ARG A 162 7.70 9.95 18.53
N GLN A 163 8.59 10.63 19.28
CA GLN A 163 9.69 11.38 18.67
C GLN A 163 10.70 10.46 17.96
N TYR A 164 11.07 9.36 18.63
CA TYR A 164 11.93 8.36 18.03
C TYR A 164 11.29 7.74 16.78
N ALA A 165 10.03 7.36 16.85
CA ALA A 165 9.29 6.75 15.75
C ALA A 165 9.17 7.71 14.57
N ALA A 166 8.81 8.98 14.80
CA ALA A 166 8.70 10.01 13.78
C ALA A 166 10.05 10.32 13.12
N THR A 167 11.12 10.46 13.90
CA THR A 167 12.47 10.70 13.37
C THR A 167 12.97 9.51 12.55
N LYS A 168 12.76 8.29 13.03
CA LYS A 168 13.13 7.08 12.29
C LYS A 168 12.36 6.96 10.99
N PHE A 169 11.05 7.24 11.01
CA PHE A 169 10.20 7.25 9.82
C PHE A 169 10.75 8.22 8.77
N ILE A 170 10.99 9.49 9.13
CA ILE A 170 11.44 10.49 8.15
C ILE A 170 12.83 10.19 7.61
N LEU A 171 13.77 9.71 8.44
CA LEU A 171 15.11 9.35 8.00
C LEU A 171 15.10 8.17 7.01
N TYR A 172 14.29 7.13 7.28
CA TYR A 172 14.16 5.99 6.37
C TYR A 172 13.52 6.40 5.05
N THR A 173 12.40 7.13 5.12
CA THR A 173 11.62 7.47 3.93
C THR A 173 12.29 8.53 3.08
N ALA A 174 12.78 9.63 3.66
CA ALA A 174 13.52 10.66 2.94
C ALA A 174 14.87 10.13 2.40
N GLY A 175 15.60 9.32 3.20
CA GLY A 175 16.83 8.67 2.75
C GLY A 175 16.60 7.71 1.57
N GLY A 176 15.47 6.98 1.59
CA GLY A 176 15.06 6.12 0.48
C GLY A 176 14.67 6.90 -0.77
N SER A 177 13.90 7.98 -0.62
CA SER A 177 13.39 8.75 -1.75
C SER A 177 14.46 9.55 -2.51
N LEU A 178 15.63 9.81 -1.91
CA LEU A 178 16.79 10.34 -2.65
C LEU A 178 17.16 9.45 -3.84
N PHE A 179 16.98 8.14 -3.73
CA PHE A 179 17.21 7.22 -4.84
C PHE A 179 16.16 7.35 -5.94
N ILE A 180 14.91 7.75 -5.62
CA ILE A 180 13.93 8.13 -6.66
C ILE A 180 14.42 9.34 -7.43
N LEU A 181 14.83 10.39 -6.71
CA LEU A 181 15.30 11.62 -7.33
C LEU A 181 16.51 11.39 -8.23
N LEU A 182 17.52 10.68 -7.72
CA LEU A 182 18.74 10.37 -8.49
C LEU A 182 18.41 9.54 -9.73
N SER A 183 17.58 8.51 -9.61
CA SER A 183 17.17 7.68 -10.74
C SER A 183 16.33 8.46 -11.74
N ALA A 184 15.40 9.29 -11.28
CA ALA A 184 14.56 10.14 -12.14
C ALA A 184 15.40 11.14 -12.94
N LEU A 185 16.35 11.86 -12.28
CA LEU A 185 17.25 12.79 -12.95
C LEU A 185 18.15 12.07 -13.96
N THR A 186 18.75 10.94 -13.56
CA THR A 186 19.61 10.15 -14.43
C THR A 186 18.86 9.66 -15.67
N MET A 187 17.62 9.25 -15.49
CA MET A 187 16.75 8.77 -16.57
C MET A 187 16.27 9.89 -17.49
N GLY A 188 15.87 11.01 -16.89
CA GLY A 188 15.36 12.19 -17.62
C GLY A 188 16.41 12.85 -18.50
N PHE A 189 17.65 12.91 -18.03
CA PHE A 189 18.78 13.50 -18.79
C PHE A 189 19.50 12.50 -19.72
N TYR A 190 19.02 11.26 -19.81
CA TYR A 190 19.63 10.26 -20.70
C TYR A 190 19.29 10.54 -22.18
N GLY A 191 20.35 10.62 -23.02
CA GLY A 191 20.24 10.88 -24.46
C GLY A 191 20.09 12.35 -24.83
N ASP A 192 19.71 12.63 -26.07
CA ASP A 192 19.70 13.99 -26.63
C ASP A 192 18.48 14.83 -26.23
N THR A 193 17.43 14.18 -25.71
CA THR A 193 16.19 14.86 -25.33
C THR A 193 15.92 14.70 -23.85
N VAL A 194 15.82 15.83 -23.15
CA VAL A 194 15.44 15.87 -21.74
C VAL A 194 13.92 15.70 -21.65
N THR A 195 13.46 14.70 -20.89
CA THR A 195 12.04 14.52 -20.58
C THR A 195 11.86 13.76 -19.29
N PHE A 196 10.82 14.08 -18.54
CA PHE A 196 10.41 13.39 -17.31
C PHE A 196 9.03 12.73 -17.45
N ASP A 197 8.39 12.83 -18.63
CA ASP A 197 7.14 12.12 -18.91
C ASP A 197 7.37 10.61 -18.89
N MET A 198 6.66 9.90 -18.00
CA MET A 198 6.84 8.47 -17.77
C MET A 198 6.57 7.63 -19.01
N ARG A 199 5.65 8.04 -19.88
CA ARG A 199 5.34 7.33 -21.12
C ARG A 199 6.48 7.44 -22.11
N SER A 200 7.00 8.64 -22.27
CA SER A 200 8.15 8.91 -23.15
C SER A 200 9.40 8.18 -22.66
N LEU A 201 9.63 8.16 -21.33
CA LEU A 201 10.73 7.43 -20.71
C LEU A 201 10.60 5.91 -20.88
N ALA A 202 9.39 5.36 -20.79
CA ALA A 202 9.14 3.93 -21.00
C ALA A 202 9.37 3.45 -22.44
N LEU A 203 9.48 4.38 -23.40
CA LEU A 203 9.77 4.11 -24.81
C LEU A 203 11.24 4.33 -25.17
N LYS A 204 12.05 4.92 -24.28
CA LYS A 204 13.50 5.08 -24.50
C LYS A 204 14.20 3.72 -24.45
N ASP A 205 15.14 3.51 -25.36
CA ASP A 205 15.99 2.32 -25.34
C ASP A 205 17.19 2.57 -24.41
N PHE A 206 17.12 2.00 -23.22
CA PHE A 206 18.19 2.07 -22.23
C PHE A 206 19.06 0.82 -22.29
N ALA A 207 20.39 0.99 -22.34
CA ALA A 207 21.31 -0.14 -22.24
C ALA A 207 21.05 -0.94 -20.95
N LEU A 208 21.12 -2.28 -21.01
CA LEU A 208 20.78 -3.16 -19.90
C LEU A 208 21.49 -2.81 -18.57
N ASN A 209 22.81 -2.54 -18.62
CA ASN A 209 23.57 -2.17 -17.41
C ASN A 209 23.04 -0.87 -16.78
N PHE A 210 22.55 0.05 -17.60
CA PHE A 210 21.93 1.29 -17.13
C PHE A 210 20.55 1.01 -16.53
N GLN A 211 19.74 0.16 -17.16
CA GLN A 211 18.47 -0.29 -16.60
C GLN A 211 18.66 -0.96 -15.23
N LEU A 212 19.67 -1.84 -15.08
CA LEU A 212 19.97 -2.53 -13.82
C LEU A 212 20.33 -1.54 -12.70
N LEU A 213 21.13 -0.50 -13.00
CA LEU A 213 21.48 0.52 -12.03
C LEU A 213 20.25 1.33 -11.57
N LEU A 214 19.43 1.78 -12.53
CA LEU A 214 18.18 2.50 -12.23
C LEU A 214 17.20 1.64 -11.44
N TYR A 215 17.05 0.38 -11.84
CA TYR A 215 16.18 -0.57 -11.16
C TYR A 215 16.58 -0.75 -9.70
N ALA A 216 17.88 -0.92 -9.43
CA ALA A 216 18.39 -1.03 -8.07
C ALA A 216 18.13 0.23 -7.24
N GLY A 217 18.33 1.42 -7.83
CA GLY A 217 18.03 2.70 -7.19
C GLY A 217 16.56 2.82 -6.81
N PHE A 218 15.65 2.63 -7.74
CA PHE A 218 14.22 2.64 -7.48
C PHE A 218 13.80 1.57 -6.48
N LEU A 219 14.35 0.35 -6.58
CA LEU A 219 14.04 -0.74 -5.66
C LEU A 219 14.40 -0.40 -4.21
N ILE A 220 15.55 0.23 -3.95
CA ILE A 220 15.93 0.67 -2.60
C ILE A 220 14.87 1.63 -2.03
N ALA A 221 14.43 2.61 -2.80
CA ALA A 221 13.42 3.57 -2.36
C ALA A 221 12.08 2.89 -2.05
N TYR A 222 11.63 2.03 -2.97
CA TYR A 222 10.34 1.36 -2.82
C TYR A 222 10.38 0.25 -1.77
N ALA A 223 11.54 -0.37 -1.54
CA ALA A 223 11.75 -1.33 -0.46
C ALA A 223 11.60 -0.71 0.94
N VAL A 224 11.84 0.58 1.09
CA VAL A 224 11.52 1.30 2.33
C VAL A 224 10.01 1.40 2.52
N LYS A 225 9.27 1.87 1.51
CA LYS A 225 7.81 2.08 1.60
C LYS A 225 7.03 0.77 1.64
N LEU A 226 7.37 -0.22 0.81
CA LEU A 226 6.75 -1.56 0.75
C LEU A 226 7.26 -2.50 1.85
N PRO A 227 7.81 -2.04 2.90
CA PRO A 227 8.69 -2.56 3.94
C PRO A 227 9.34 -3.92 3.62
N ILE A 228 10.26 -3.92 2.65
CA ILE A 228 11.04 -5.11 2.30
C ILE A 228 12.19 -5.27 3.31
N ILE A 229 12.40 -6.48 3.80
CA ILE A 229 13.52 -6.80 4.69
C ILE A 229 14.85 -6.65 3.91
N PRO A 230 15.85 -5.90 4.45
CA PRO A 230 15.99 -5.39 5.83
C PRO A 230 15.48 -3.96 6.06
N LEU A 231 14.93 -3.27 5.08
CA LEU A 231 14.56 -1.84 5.14
C LEU A 231 13.20 -1.58 5.83
N HIS A 232 12.63 -2.57 6.51
CA HIS A 232 11.30 -2.56 7.09
C HIS A 232 11.20 -1.99 8.53
N THR A 233 12.32 -1.80 9.22
CA THR A 233 12.33 -1.62 10.69
C THR A 233 11.68 -0.33 11.20
N TRP A 234 11.45 0.65 10.33
CA TRP A 234 10.72 1.88 10.67
C TRP A 234 9.22 1.62 10.91
N LEU A 235 8.66 0.64 10.18
CA LEU A 235 7.22 0.38 10.17
C LEU A 235 6.67 -0.05 11.54
N PRO A 236 7.24 -1.08 12.24
CA PRO A 236 6.75 -1.46 13.55
C PRO A 236 6.88 -0.36 14.61
N ASP A 237 7.87 0.54 14.47
CA ASP A 237 8.04 1.66 15.40
C ASP A 237 7.03 2.77 15.10
N ALA A 238 6.82 3.14 13.83
CA ALA A 238 5.82 4.12 13.45
C ALA A 238 4.40 3.66 13.80
N HIS A 239 4.06 2.42 13.46
CA HIS A 239 2.77 1.83 13.85
C HIS A 239 2.64 1.64 15.35
N GLY A 240 3.71 1.31 16.07
CA GLY A 240 3.68 1.20 17.53
C GLY A 240 3.20 2.47 18.23
N GLU A 241 3.50 3.63 17.66
CA GLU A 241 3.24 4.93 18.27
C GLU A 241 2.06 5.71 17.65
N ALA A 242 1.66 5.45 16.41
CA ALA A 242 0.61 6.20 15.74
C ALA A 242 -0.77 6.08 16.41
N THR A 243 -1.63 7.08 16.22
CA THR A 243 -3.05 7.06 16.62
C THR A 243 -3.89 6.27 15.63
N ALA A 244 -5.09 5.81 16.02
CA ALA A 244 -5.95 4.99 15.18
C ALA A 244 -6.18 5.54 13.76
N PRO A 245 -6.59 6.80 13.55
CA PRO A 245 -6.78 7.34 12.19
C PRO A 245 -5.48 7.40 11.38
N VAL A 246 -4.35 7.71 12.01
CA VAL A 246 -3.04 7.73 11.35
C VAL A 246 -2.62 6.31 10.95
N HIS A 247 -2.90 5.32 11.79
CA HIS A 247 -2.68 3.90 11.46
C HIS A 247 -3.48 3.46 10.23
N MET A 248 -4.74 3.87 10.14
CA MET A 248 -5.59 3.54 8.97
C MET A 248 -4.94 4.04 7.67
N LEU A 249 -4.36 5.24 7.68
CA LEU A 249 -3.69 5.83 6.53
C LEU A 249 -2.34 5.16 6.23
N LEU A 250 -1.52 4.91 7.25
CA LEU A 250 -0.23 4.23 7.09
C LEU A 250 -0.39 2.82 6.54
N ALA A 251 -1.24 2.00 7.16
CA ALA A 251 -1.45 0.62 6.74
C ALA A 251 -2.32 0.52 5.47
N GLY A 252 -3.31 1.39 5.35
CA GLY A 252 -4.27 1.37 4.26
C GLY A 252 -3.71 1.86 2.92
N ILE A 253 -2.88 2.89 2.94
CA ILE A 253 -2.48 3.63 1.73
C ILE A 253 -0.96 3.62 1.54
N LEU A 254 -0.17 4.03 2.54
CA LEU A 254 1.26 4.29 2.40
C LEU A 254 2.05 3.11 1.84
N LEU A 255 1.79 1.90 2.32
CA LEU A 255 2.49 0.69 1.86
C LEU A 255 2.23 0.40 0.37
N LYS A 256 1.02 0.74 -0.12
CA LYS A 256 0.60 0.49 -1.51
C LYS A 256 1.29 1.39 -2.50
N MET A 257 1.70 2.58 -2.07
CA MET A 257 2.52 3.46 -2.90
C MET A 257 3.83 2.77 -3.32
N GLY A 258 4.49 2.04 -2.40
CA GLY A 258 5.69 1.27 -2.73
C GLY A 258 5.44 0.16 -3.75
N GLY A 259 4.35 -0.61 -3.58
CA GLY A 259 3.95 -1.65 -4.53
C GLY A 259 3.55 -1.09 -5.89
N TYR A 260 2.76 -0.01 -5.92
CA TYR A 260 2.40 0.70 -7.13
C TYR A 260 3.64 1.22 -7.88
N ALA A 261 4.53 1.88 -7.17
CA ALA A 261 5.75 2.43 -7.76
C ALA A 261 6.68 1.33 -8.32
N LEU A 262 6.79 0.19 -7.62
CA LEU A 262 7.54 -0.97 -8.11
C LEU A 262 6.96 -1.52 -9.42
N ILE A 263 5.63 -1.57 -9.57
CA ILE A 263 5.00 -1.95 -10.82
C ILE A 263 5.22 -0.86 -11.89
N ARG A 264 4.95 0.40 -11.57
CA ARG A 264 4.95 1.51 -12.52
C ARG A 264 6.35 1.86 -13.04
N MET A 265 7.35 2.00 -12.15
CA MET A 265 8.69 2.41 -12.53
C MET A 265 9.59 1.22 -12.86
N ASN A 266 9.62 0.21 -11.99
CA ASN A 266 10.54 -0.91 -12.18
C ASN A 266 10.05 -1.89 -13.24
N ALA A 267 8.83 -2.41 -13.11
CA ALA A 267 8.36 -3.43 -14.04
C ALA A 267 7.97 -2.84 -15.40
N GLN A 268 7.21 -1.74 -15.41
CA GLN A 268 6.68 -1.18 -16.66
C GLN A 268 7.71 -0.39 -17.47
N MET A 269 8.61 0.37 -16.82
CA MET A 269 9.59 1.22 -17.51
C MET A 269 10.93 0.52 -17.76
N LEU A 270 11.30 -0.47 -16.94
CA LEU A 270 12.58 -1.19 -17.01
C LEU A 270 12.35 -2.70 -17.08
N PRO A 271 11.65 -3.21 -18.11
CA PRO A 271 11.21 -4.60 -18.18
C PRO A 271 12.35 -5.61 -18.24
N ASP A 272 13.47 -5.28 -18.93
CA ASP A 272 14.61 -6.18 -19.02
C ASP A 272 15.32 -6.31 -17.65
N ALA A 273 15.57 -5.18 -16.98
CA ALA A 273 16.10 -5.22 -15.62
C ALA A 273 15.14 -5.93 -14.64
N HIS A 274 13.82 -5.80 -14.84
CA HIS A 274 12.84 -6.51 -14.04
C HIS A 274 13.00 -8.03 -14.16
N ALA A 275 13.27 -8.55 -15.35
CA ALA A 275 13.52 -9.96 -15.56
C ALA A 275 14.74 -10.48 -14.77
N TYR A 276 15.81 -9.67 -14.66
CA TYR A 276 16.98 -10.02 -13.84
C TYR A 276 16.71 -9.96 -12.34
N PHE A 277 15.97 -8.94 -11.87
CA PHE A 277 15.68 -8.75 -10.45
C PHE A 277 14.51 -9.60 -9.94
N ALA A 278 13.67 -10.13 -10.81
CA ALA A 278 12.48 -10.88 -10.41
C ALA A 278 12.77 -12.08 -9.47
N PRO A 279 13.79 -12.92 -9.70
CA PRO A 279 14.14 -13.98 -8.74
C PRO A 279 14.52 -13.42 -7.35
N VAL A 280 15.16 -12.25 -7.32
CA VAL A 280 15.53 -11.58 -6.06
C VAL A 280 14.27 -11.09 -5.34
N LEU A 281 13.31 -10.49 -6.08
CA LEU A 281 12.03 -10.07 -5.52
C LEU A 281 11.24 -11.25 -4.93
N VAL A 282 11.26 -12.40 -5.61
CA VAL A 282 10.62 -13.63 -5.10
C VAL A 282 11.25 -14.07 -3.79
N VAL A 283 12.58 -14.12 -3.72
CA VAL A 283 13.29 -14.51 -2.49
C VAL A 283 13.00 -13.51 -1.35
N LEU A 284 13.06 -12.20 -1.63
CA LEU A 284 12.72 -11.18 -0.65
C LEU A 284 11.26 -11.29 -0.21
N GLY A 285 10.34 -11.61 -1.12
CA GLY A 285 8.93 -11.87 -0.82
C GLY A 285 8.76 -13.04 0.16
N VAL A 286 9.43 -14.16 -0.08
CA VAL A 286 9.44 -15.33 0.82
C VAL A 286 10.03 -14.96 2.19
N VAL A 287 11.15 -14.23 2.22
CA VAL A 287 11.76 -13.76 3.47
C VAL A 287 10.78 -12.86 4.24
N ASN A 288 10.11 -11.91 3.56
CA ASN A 288 9.08 -11.08 4.19
C ASN A 288 7.97 -11.94 4.80
N ILE A 289 7.43 -12.91 4.04
CA ILE A 289 6.34 -13.77 4.50
C ILE A 289 6.72 -14.51 5.79
N ILE A 290 7.83 -15.23 5.77
CA ILE A 290 8.21 -16.14 6.87
C ILE A 290 8.78 -15.36 8.06
N TYR A 291 9.77 -14.50 7.82
CA TYR A 291 10.43 -13.76 8.91
C TYR A 291 9.44 -12.85 9.64
N ALA A 292 8.62 -12.11 8.89
CA ALA A 292 7.68 -11.19 9.52
C ALA A 292 6.55 -11.93 10.26
N ALA A 293 6.09 -13.09 9.77
CA ALA A 293 5.12 -13.93 10.48
C ALA A 293 5.69 -14.46 11.80
N LEU A 294 6.92 -14.99 11.80
CA LEU A 294 7.60 -15.45 13.01
C LEU A 294 7.85 -14.29 14.00
N THR A 295 8.25 -13.14 13.48
CA THR A 295 8.46 -11.95 14.31
C THR A 295 7.14 -11.43 14.87
N SER A 296 6.05 -11.46 14.09
CA SER A 296 4.70 -11.13 14.55
C SER A 296 4.27 -12.03 15.71
N PHE A 297 4.51 -13.34 15.60
CA PHE A 297 4.23 -14.29 16.68
C PHE A 297 4.96 -13.93 17.98
N ALA A 298 6.20 -13.52 17.90
CA ALA A 298 7.03 -13.14 19.05
C ALA A 298 6.67 -11.79 19.70
N GLN A 299 5.85 -10.94 19.05
CA GLN A 299 5.49 -9.65 19.59
C GLN A 299 4.48 -9.77 20.74
N ARG A 300 4.77 -9.06 21.84
CA ARG A 300 3.83 -8.89 22.97
C ARG A 300 2.98 -7.63 22.86
N ASN A 301 3.40 -6.67 22.04
CA ASN A 301 2.66 -5.43 21.80
C ASN A 301 1.70 -5.62 20.61
N LEU A 302 0.42 -5.37 20.84
CA LEU A 302 -0.66 -5.57 19.88
C LEU A 302 -0.46 -4.80 18.55
N LYS A 303 -0.08 -3.52 18.62
CA LYS A 303 0.20 -2.70 17.42
C LYS A 303 1.36 -3.25 16.61
N ARG A 304 2.46 -3.63 17.27
CA ARG A 304 3.63 -4.20 16.62
C ARG A 304 3.35 -5.56 15.99
N LYS A 305 2.54 -6.39 16.64
CA LYS A 305 2.12 -7.69 16.11
C LYS A 305 1.42 -7.54 14.77
N ILE A 306 0.45 -6.64 14.67
CA ILE A 306 -0.26 -6.36 13.41
C ILE A 306 0.64 -5.64 12.39
N ALA A 307 1.57 -4.79 12.82
CA ALA A 307 2.55 -4.17 11.93
C ALA A 307 3.44 -5.21 11.22
N TYR A 308 3.95 -6.20 11.94
CA TYR A 308 4.71 -7.31 11.33
C TYR A 308 3.84 -8.19 10.43
N SER A 309 2.56 -8.40 10.78
CA SER A 309 1.64 -9.10 9.86
C SER A 309 1.50 -8.37 8.52
N SER A 310 1.48 -7.04 8.53
CA SER A 310 1.45 -6.23 7.30
C SER A 310 2.70 -6.45 6.44
N ILE A 311 3.89 -6.55 7.03
CA ILE A 311 5.14 -6.86 6.32
C ILE A 311 5.05 -8.25 5.65
N SER A 312 4.51 -9.24 6.36
CA SER A 312 4.29 -10.57 5.82
C SER A 312 3.39 -10.57 4.58
N HIS A 313 2.23 -9.88 4.65
CA HIS A 313 1.30 -9.78 3.53
C HIS A 313 1.89 -9.04 2.31
N MET A 314 2.78 -8.06 2.52
CA MET A 314 3.47 -7.39 1.41
C MET A 314 4.47 -8.32 0.69
N GLY A 315 4.90 -9.41 1.31
CA GLY A 315 5.67 -10.46 0.65
C GLY A 315 4.93 -11.13 -0.52
N PHE A 316 3.61 -11.35 -0.39
CA PHE A 316 2.78 -11.84 -1.49
C PHE A 316 2.71 -10.84 -2.65
N VAL A 317 2.66 -9.54 -2.36
CA VAL A 317 2.71 -8.50 -3.41
C VAL A 317 4.00 -8.61 -4.22
N LEU A 318 5.16 -8.77 -3.57
CA LEU A 318 6.45 -8.93 -4.25
C LEU A 318 6.47 -10.16 -5.17
N ILE A 319 6.00 -11.30 -4.69
CA ILE A 319 5.98 -12.54 -5.46
C ILE A 319 5.01 -12.42 -6.64
N GLY A 320 3.85 -11.80 -6.44
CA GLY A 320 2.89 -11.55 -7.51
C GLY A 320 3.44 -10.65 -8.62
N ILE A 321 4.13 -9.56 -8.27
CA ILE A 321 4.79 -8.65 -9.23
C ILE A 321 5.87 -9.39 -10.04
N ALA A 322 6.63 -10.27 -9.38
CA ALA A 322 7.71 -11.03 -10.00
C ALA A 322 7.25 -12.31 -10.72
N SER A 323 5.96 -12.62 -10.77
CA SER A 323 5.46 -13.91 -11.26
C SER A 323 5.46 -14.06 -12.80
N PHE A 324 5.46 -12.96 -13.56
CA PHE A 324 5.28 -12.92 -15.03
C PHE A 324 3.98 -13.57 -15.52
N THR A 325 2.96 -13.63 -14.68
CA THR A 325 1.65 -14.15 -15.03
C THR A 325 0.56 -13.14 -14.77
N ASP A 326 -0.48 -13.14 -15.61
CA ASP A 326 -1.62 -12.23 -15.46
C ASP A 326 -2.27 -12.40 -14.10
N LEU A 327 -2.45 -13.67 -13.69
CA LEU A 327 -3.06 -14.02 -12.41
C LEU A 327 -2.23 -13.57 -11.21
N GLY A 328 -0.89 -13.73 -11.29
CA GLY A 328 -0.01 -13.32 -10.19
C GLY A 328 0.07 -11.80 -10.03
N LEU A 329 0.18 -11.05 -11.13
CA LEU A 329 0.18 -9.58 -11.09
C LEU A 329 -1.19 -9.05 -10.64
N SER A 330 -2.29 -9.60 -11.16
CA SER A 330 -3.65 -9.28 -10.73
C SER A 330 -3.83 -9.58 -9.23
N GLY A 331 -3.30 -10.71 -8.74
CA GLY A 331 -3.29 -11.06 -7.32
C GLY A 331 -2.49 -10.07 -6.47
N ALA A 332 -1.36 -9.55 -6.96
CA ALA A 332 -0.59 -8.52 -6.26
C ALA A 332 -1.37 -7.21 -6.11
N VAL A 333 -2.05 -6.75 -7.16
CA VAL A 333 -2.92 -5.56 -7.11
C VAL A 333 -4.08 -5.78 -6.15
N LEU A 334 -4.74 -6.95 -6.24
CA LEU A 334 -5.81 -7.31 -5.32
C LEU A 334 -5.33 -7.36 -3.86
N GLN A 335 -4.12 -7.89 -3.61
CA GLN A 335 -3.53 -7.95 -2.28
C GLN A 335 -3.24 -6.56 -1.71
N MET A 336 -2.81 -5.62 -2.54
CA MET A 336 -2.64 -4.23 -2.11
C MET A 336 -3.97 -3.63 -1.63
N VAL A 337 -5.06 -3.78 -2.39
CA VAL A 337 -6.37 -3.23 -2.01
C VAL A 337 -6.94 -3.99 -0.81
N SER A 338 -6.94 -5.32 -0.84
CA SER A 338 -7.45 -6.16 0.25
C SER A 338 -6.75 -5.88 1.58
N HIS A 339 -5.41 -5.90 1.58
CA HIS A 339 -4.63 -5.56 2.76
C HIS A 339 -4.87 -4.10 3.20
N GLY A 340 -5.14 -3.17 2.28
CA GLY A 340 -5.50 -1.79 2.62
C GLY A 340 -6.75 -1.72 3.50
N LEU A 341 -7.80 -2.39 3.08
CA LEU A 341 -9.07 -2.47 3.81
C LEU A 341 -8.92 -3.22 5.15
N ILE A 342 -8.29 -4.39 5.13
CA ILE A 342 -8.09 -5.25 6.31
C ILE A 342 -7.16 -4.56 7.32
N GLY A 343 -6.03 -4.00 6.86
CA GLY A 343 -5.08 -3.29 7.71
C GLY A 343 -5.70 -2.06 8.38
N ALA A 344 -6.45 -1.25 7.62
CA ALA A 344 -7.17 -0.11 8.18
C ALA A 344 -8.17 -0.54 9.26
N SER A 345 -8.92 -1.63 9.04
CA SER A 345 -9.91 -2.14 10.00
C SER A 345 -9.26 -2.67 11.28
N LEU A 346 -8.20 -3.48 11.15
CA LEU A 346 -7.49 -4.03 12.32
C LEU A 346 -6.84 -2.94 13.16
N PHE A 347 -6.14 -1.99 12.53
CA PHE A 347 -5.50 -0.91 13.27
C PHE A 347 -6.52 0.07 13.91
N PHE A 348 -7.66 0.28 13.27
CA PHE A 348 -8.75 1.02 13.91
C PHE A 348 -9.26 0.30 15.15
N LEU A 349 -9.50 -1.01 15.08
CA LEU A 349 -9.95 -1.82 16.22
C LEU A 349 -8.92 -1.90 17.34
N VAL A 350 -7.64 -1.95 17.01
CA VAL A 350 -6.56 -1.83 18.01
C VAL A 350 -6.64 -0.50 18.75
N GLY A 351 -6.87 0.59 18.02
CA GLY A 351 -7.07 1.91 18.65
C GLY A 351 -8.30 1.93 19.55
N ALA A 352 -9.45 1.44 19.05
CA ALA A 352 -10.67 1.36 19.83
C ALA A 352 -10.54 0.47 21.08
N THR A 353 -9.75 -0.60 21.01
CA THR A 353 -9.44 -1.44 22.17
C THR A 353 -8.54 -0.69 23.15
N TYR A 354 -7.49 -0.02 22.66
CA TYR A 354 -6.57 0.77 23.48
C TYR A 354 -7.26 1.92 24.21
N ASP A 355 -8.20 2.60 23.58
CA ASP A 355 -8.96 3.70 24.20
C ASP A 355 -9.76 3.25 25.45
N ARG A 356 -9.99 1.94 25.58
CA ARG A 356 -10.73 1.32 26.69
C ARG A 356 -9.82 0.61 27.70
N THR A 357 -8.79 -0.04 27.19
CA THR A 357 -7.88 -0.82 28.05
C THR A 357 -6.67 -0.03 28.53
N HIS A 358 -6.31 1.06 27.83
CA HIS A 358 -5.12 1.88 28.06
C HIS A 358 -3.80 1.09 28.09
N THR A 359 -3.84 -0.18 27.65
CA THR A 359 -2.65 -1.01 27.45
C THR A 359 -2.61 -1.57 26.02
N LEU A 360 -1.41 -1.83 25.54
CA LEU A 360 -1.14 -2.51 24.28
C LEU A 360 -0.46 -3.86 24.48
N MET A 361 -0.18 -4.21 25.75
CA MET A 361 0.51 -5.45 26.08
C MET A 361 -0.50 -6.58 26.18
N LEU A 362 -0.27 -7.66 25.41
CA LEU A 362 -1.20 -8.78 25.32
C LEU A 362 -1.34 -9.55 26.64
N ASP A 363 -0.25 -9.62 27.42
CA ASP A 363 -0.20 -10.27 28.73
C ASP A 363 -0.91 -9.48 29.84
N GLU A 364 -1.17 -8.18 29.62
CA GLU A 364 -1.98 -7.34 30.52
C GLU A 364 -3.48 -7.38 30.16
N MET A 365 -3.84 -7.92 29.00
CA MET A 365 -5.22 -8.11 28.58
C MET A 365 -5.69 -9.52 28.98
N GLY A 366 -6.97 -9.77 28.95
CA GLY A 366 -7.56 -11.10 29.18
C GLY A 366 -9.04 -11.00 29.44
N GLY A 367 -9.83 -11.89 28.84
CA GLY A 367 -11.26 -11.99 29.09
C GLY A 367 -12.12 -10.78 28.71
N VAL A 368 -11.54 -9.74 28.06
CA VAL A 368 -12.27 -8.50 27.73
C VAL A 368 -13.45 -8.73 26.79
N GLY A 369 -13.50 -9.87 26.07
CA GLY A 369 -14.58 -10.21 25.16
C GLY A 369 -15.95 -10.35 25.80
N LYS A 370 -16.01 -10.65 27.10
CA LYS A 370 -17.28 -10.72 27.85
C LYS A 370 -17.96 -9.35 27.96
N ARG A 371 -17.15 -8.28 28.08
CA ARG A 371 -17.63 -6.91 28.26
C ARG A 371 -17.70 -6.13 26.94
N MET A 372 -16.78 -6.37 26.02
CA MET A 372 -16.68 -5.70 24.72
C MET A 372 -17.09 -6.65 23.58
N LYS A 373 -18.33 -7.13 23.59
CA LYS A 373 -18.83 -8.15 22.65
C LYS A 373 -18.81 -7.71 21.18
N LYS A 374 -19.13 -6.44 20.90
CA LYS A 374 -19.11 -5.88 19.54
C LYS A 374 -17.68 -5.74 19.03
N ILE A 375 -16.77 -5.19 19.85
CA ILE A 375 -15.35 -5.11 19.50
C ILE A 375 -14.79 -6.50 19.26
N PHE A 376 -15.09 -7.46 20.12
CA PHE A 376 -14.67 -8.86 19.93
C PHE A 376 -15.17 -9.46 18.61
N ALA A 377 -16.45 -9.30 18.28
CA ALA A 377 -17.01 -9.81 17.03
C ALA A 377 -16.34 -9.16 15.80
N MET A 378 -16.21 -7.82 15.79
CA MET A 378 -15.58 -7.08 14.69
C MET A 378 -14.11 -7.44 14.56
N PHE A 379 -13.37 -7.50 15.67
CA PHE A 379 -11.95 -7.84 15.67
C PHE A 379 -11.70 -9.25 15.15
N THR A 380 -12.54 -10.20 15.59
CA THR A 380 -12.49 -11.58 15.11
C THR A 380 -12.75 -11.63 13.60
N THR A 381 -13.80 -10.97 13.10
CA THR A 381 -14.14 -10.96 11.66
C THR A 381 -13.00 -10.35 10.83
N CYS A 382 -12.43 -9.22 11.25
CA CYS A 382 -11.29 -8.60 10.56
C CYS A 382 -10.02 -9.47 10.62
N SER A 383 -9.80 -10.19 11.73
CA SER A 383 -8.70 -11.15 11.85
C SER A 383 -8.90 -12.35 10.94
N MET A 384 -10.15 -12.85 10.78
CA MET A 384 -10.47 -13.91 9.82
C MET A 384 -10.20 -13.45 8.37
N ALA A 385 -10.46 -12.19 8.05
CA ALA A 385 -10.10 -11.63 6.75
C ALA A 385 -8.58 -11.57 6.55
N SER A 386 -7.81 -11.21 7.59
CA SER A 386 -6.35 -11.13 7.55
C SER A 386 -5.68 -12.49 7.43
N LEU A 387 -6.23 -13.55 8.04
CA LEU A 387 -5.70 -14.91 7.88
C LEU A 387 -6.13 -15.60 6.59
N ALA A 388 -6.69 -14.84 5.66
CA ALA A 388 -7.13 -15.32 4.36
C ALA A 388 -8.20 -16.43 4.42
N LEU A 389 -9.25 -16.25 5.26
CA LEU A 389 -10.37 -17.16 5.29
C LEU A 389 -11.15 -17.13 3.96
N PRO A 390 -11.51 -18.30 3.36
CA PRO A 390 -12.36 -18.34 2.17
C PRO A 390 -13.65 -17.54 2.34
N GLY A 391 -13.99 -16.73 1.33
CA GLY A 391 -15.08 -15.75 1.40
C GLY A 391 -14.65 -14.33 1.80
N MET A 392 -13.38 -14.13 2.12
CA MET A 392 -12.78 -12.83 2.38
C MET A 392 -11.81 -12.43 1.25
N SER A 393 -11.64 -11.13 1.03
CA SER A 393 -10.80 -10.60 -0.08
C SER A 393 -9.34 -11.05 0.00
N GLY A 394 -8.78 -11.21 1.21
CA GLY A 394 -7.40 -11.68 1.41
C GLY A 394 -7.15 -13.07 0.85
N PHE A 395 -8.11 -13.99 1.01
CA PHE A 395 -8.00 -15.34 0.46
C PHE A 395 -7.88 -15.34 -1.06
N VAL A 396 -8.73 -14.57 -1.73
CA VAL A 396 -8.72 -14.52 -3.20
C VAL A 396 -7.40 -13.95 -3.71
N ALA A 397 -6.93 -12.87 -3.08
CA ALA A 397 -5.68 -12.23 -3.46
C ALA A 397 -4.47 -13.15 -3.32
N GLU A 398 -4.33 -13.80 -2.16
CA GLU A 398 -3.22 -14.74 -1.91
C GLU A 398 -3.30 -15.97 -2.83
N LEU A 399 -4.50 -16.54 -3.03
CA LEU A 399 -4.70 -17.67 -3.93
C LEU A 399 -4.29 -17.32 -5.38
N MET A 400 -4.65 -16.12 -5.86
CA MET A 400 -4.25 -15.66 -7.20
C MET A 400 -2.73 -15.56 -7.32
N VAL A 401 -2.03 -15.07 -6.29
CA VAL A 401 -0.56 -15.03 -6.27
C VAL A 401 0.02 -16.44 -6.27
N PHE A 402 -0.50 -17.34 -5.45
CA PHE A 402 -0.07 -18.74 -5.40
C PHE A 402 -0.17 -19.43 -6.77
N VAL A 403 -1.36 -19.39 -7.35
CA VAL A 403 -1.61 -20.03 -8.65
C VAL A 403 -0.79 -19.33 -9.74
N GLY A 404 -0.76 -18.00 -9.74
CA GLY A 404 -0.01 -17.23 -10.71
C GLY A 404 1.49 -17.56 -10.67
N PHE A 405 2.10 -17.65 -9.51
CA PHE A 405 3.51 -18.02 -9.39
C PHE A 405 3.77 -19.51 -9.75
N ALA A 406 2.90 -20.41 -9.30
CA ALA A 406 3.02 -21.84 -9.59
C ALA A 406 2.95 -22.15 -11.09
N THR A 407 2.15 -21.39 -11.83
CA THR A 407 1.96 -21.56 -13.29
C THR A 407 2.95 -20.76 -14.15
N SER A 408 3.88 -20.01 -13.53
CA SER A 408 4.86 -19.20 -14.24
C SER A 408 5.85 -20.07 -15.02
N ASP A 409 6.08 -19.73 -16.29
CA ASP A 409 7.08 -20.37 -17.14
C ASP A 409 8.47 -19.72 -17.02
N ALA A 410 8.56 -18.58 -16.32
CA ALA A 410 9.81 -17.86 -16.13
C ALA A 410 10.79 -18.54 -15.16
N TYR A 411 10.34 -19.55 -14.40
CA TYR A 411 11.11 -20.19 -13.35
C TYR A 411 11.19 -21.70 -13.49
N SER A 412 12.31 -22.29 -13.06
CA SER A 412 12.46 -23.74 -13.02
C SER A 412 11.44 -24.39 -12.07
N SER A 413 11.01 -25.63 -12.38
CA SER A 413 10.04 -26.35 -11.56
C SER A 413 10.51 -26.52 -10.10
N THR A 414 11.78 -26.76 -9.86
CA THR A 414 12.34 -26.88 -8.50
C THR A 414 12.22 -25.57 -7.73
N PHE A 415 12.55 -24.43 -8.35
CA PHE A 415 12.42 -23.12 -7.70
C PHE A 415 10.95 -22.82 -7.35
N LYS A 416 10.03 -23.07 -8.29
CA LYS A 416 8.58 -22.90 -8.06
C LYS A 416 8.08 -23.73 -6.88
N VAL A 417 8.43 -25.01 -6.83
CA VAL A 417 8.01 -25.91 -5.73
C VAL A 417 8.52 -25.42 -4.38
N ILE A 418 9.80 -25.01 -4.29
CA ILE A 418 10.37 -24.49 -3.05
C ILE A 418 9.62 -23.21 -2.61
N VAL A 419 9.42 -22.25 -3.52
CA VAL A 419 8.77 -20.99 -3.19
C VAL A 419 7.31 -21.21 -2.79
N VAL A 420 6.55 -22.01 -3.54
CA VAL A 420 5.15 -22.32 -3.22
C VAL A 420 5.03 -23.02 -1.87
N PHE A 421 5.95 -23.95 -1.55
CA PHE A 421 5.99 -24.59 -0.23
C PHE A 421 6.25 -23.57 0.88
N LEU A 422 7.21 -22.67 0.70
CA LEU A 422 7.53 -21.65 1.71
C LEU A 422 6.39 -20.61 1.86
N MET A 423 5.71 -20.24 0.77
CA MET A 423 4.50 -19.42 0.84
C MET A 423 3.40 -20.14 1.66
N ALA A 424 3.19 -21.44 1.43
CA ALA A 424 2.22 -22.24 2.19
C ALA A 424 2.56 -22.29 3.68
N VAL A 425 3.85 -22.40 4.05
CA VAL A 425 4.29 -22.26 5.44
C VAL A 425 3.87 -20.91 6.02
N GLY A 426 4.03 -19.82 5.26
CA GLY A 426 3.59 -18.48 5.66
C GLY A 426 2.08 -18.40 5.93
N VAL A 427 1.27 -19.01 5.06
CA VAL A 427 -0.21 -19.08 5.24
C VAL A 427 -0.58 -19.84 6.52
N ILE A 428 0.19 -20.88 6.88
CA ILE A 428 -0.04 -21.62 8.15
C ILE A 428 0.38 -20.78 9.37
N LEU A 429 1.45 -20.00 9.26
CA LEU A 429 1.92 -19.13 10.36
C LEU A 429 0.94 -18.00 10.68
N THR A 430 0.22 -17.49 9.68
CA THR A 430 -0.73 -16.37 9.86
C THR A 430 -1.85 -16.68 10.86
N PRO A 431 -2.61 -17.78 10.76
CA PRO A 431 -3.56 -18.18 11.79
C PRO A 431 -2.94 -18.35 13.17
N ILE A 432 -1.71 -18.88 13.26
CA ILE A 432 -1.06 -19.14 14.55
C ILE A 432 -0.91 -17.84 15.34
N TYR A 433 -0.36 -16.77 14.74
CA TYR A 433 -0.16 -15.52 15.48
C TYR A 433 -1.47 -14.72 15.66
N LEU A 434 -2.41 -14.76 14.71
CA LEU A 434 -3.68 -14.03 14.83
C LEU A 434 -4.64 -14.67 15.82
N LEU A 435 -4.81 -16.00 15.78
CA LEU A 435 -5.67 -16.71 16.72
C LEU A 435 -5.10 -16.69 18.14
N SER A 436 -3.76 -16.78 18.29
CA SER A 436 -3.09 -16.56 19.58
C SER A 436 -3.40 -15.18 20.13
N MET A 437 -3.31 -14.14 19.30
CA MET A 437 -3.63 -12.76 19.67
C MET A 437 -5.10 -12.62 20.14
N LEU A 438 -6.05 -13.15 19.37
CA LEU A 438 -7.47 -13.11 19.74
C LEU A 438 -7.73 -13.84 21.07
N ARG A 439 -7.06 -14.99 21.27
CA ARG A 439 -7.16 -15.75 22.52
C ARG A 439 -6.64 -14.96 23.70
N GLU A 440 -5.49 -14.33 23.57
CA GLU A 440 -4.86 -13.56 24.66
C GLU A 440 -5.69 -12.33 25.05
N ILE A 441 -6.32 -11.65 24.10
CA ILE A 441 -7.12 -10.44 24.37
C ILE A 441 -8.52 -10.81 24.91
N PHE A 442 -9.25 -11.64 24.17
CA PHE A 442 -10.71 -11.75 24.36
C PHE A 442 -11.15 -12.93 25.19
N TYR A 443 -10.33 -13.98 25.29
CA TYR A 443 -10.67 -15.21 26.01
C TYR A 443 -9.92 -15.30 27.34
N GLY A 444 -10.29 -16.28 28.16
CA GLY A 444 -9.69 -16.56 29.45
C GLY A 444 -10.37 -15.84 30.60
N GLN A 445 -9.64 -15.74 31.73
CA GLN A 445 -10.10 -15.02 32.92
C GLN A 445 -9.95 -13.52 32.71
N GLU A 446 -10.90 -12.74 33.24
CA GLU A 446 -10.79 -11.28 33.24
C GLU A 446 -9.60 -10.87 34.12
N ASN A 447 -8.79 -9.95 33.59
CA ASN A 447 -7.75 -9.31 34.41
C ASN A 447 -8.43 -8.36 35.41
N GLU A 448 -8.40 -8.72 36.71
CA GLU A 448 -9.09 -7.99 37.76
C GLU A 448 -8.56 -6.54 37.91
N GLU A 449 -7.27 -6.34 37.69
CA GLU A 449 -6.65 -5.01 37.73
C GLU A 449 -7.20 -4.13 36.62
N LEU A 450 -7.29 -4.63 35.41
CA LEU A 450 -7.84 -3.92 34.25
C LEU A 450 -9.33 -3.57 34.46
N VAL A 451 -10.11 -4.51 35.00
CA VAL A 451 -11.56 -4.38 35.17
C VAL A 451 -11.91 -3.46 36.35
N SER A 452 -11.10 -3.46 37.41
CA SER A 452 -11.32 -2.61 38.59
C SER A 452 -11.05 -1.11 38.35
N HIS A 453 -10.13 -0.82 37.43
CA HIS A 453 -9.71 0.57 37.18
C HIS A 453 -10.40 1.23 35.98
N GLN A 454 -11.15 0.47 35.15
CA GLN A 454 -11.71 1.00 33.89
C GLN A 454 -13.10 0.48 33.57
N ALA A 455 -13.98 1.38 33.14
CA ALA A 455 -15.25 1.01 32.54
C ALA A 455 -14.98 0.53 31.10
N LEU A 456 -14.90 -0.79 30.91
CA LEU A 456 -14.78 -1.42 29.56
C LEU A 456 -16.12 -1.28 28.82
N ILE A 457 -16.35 -0.10 28.23
CA ILE A 457 -17.55 0.18 27.42
C ILE A 457 -17.37 -0.44 26.03
N ASP A 458 -18.40 -1.07 25.51
CA ASP A 458 -18.37 -1.69 24.16
C ASP A 458 -18.36 -0.63 23.05
N ALA A 459 -18.25 -1.06 21.78
CA ALA A 459 -18.13 -0.20 20.61
C ALA A 459 -19.27 0.82 20.49
N GLU A 460 -18.92 2.05 20.21
CA GLU A 460 -19.83 3.14 19.86
C GLU A 460 -20.44 2.94 18.46
N PRO A 461 -21.65 3.50 18.19
CA PRO A 461 -22.27 3.41 16.86
C PRO A 461 -21.37 3.88 15.71
N ARG A 462 -20.57 4.93 15.92
CA ARG A 462 -19.60 5.45 14.94
C ARG A 462 -18.53 4.39 14.61
N GLU A 463 -18.00 3.71 15.62
CA GLU A 463 -16.96 2.67 15.44
C GLU A 463 -17.52 1.45 14.70
N VAL A 464 -18.75 1.04 15.05
CA VAL A 464 -19.46 -0.03 14.33
C VAL A 464 -19.68 0.36 12.87
N PHE A 465 -20.08 1.61 12.61
CA PHE A 465 -20.28 2.11 11.24
C PHE A 465 -18.98 2.07 10.42
N ILE A 466 -17.86 2.56 10.96
CA ILE A 466 -16.56 2.54 10.28
C ILE A 466 -16.16 1.12 9.90
N ILE A 467 -16.27 0.17 10.85
CA ILE A 467 -15.92 -1.23 10.57
C ILE A 467 -16.90 -1.87 9.61
N ALA A 468 -18.18 -1.60 9.69
CA ALA A 468 -19.16 -2.11 8.74
C ALA A 468 -18.83 -1.63 7.31
N CYS A 469 -18.50 -0.34 7.13
CA CYS A 469 -18.07 0.19 5.83
C CYS A 469 -16.82 -0.52 5.29
N LEU A 470 -15.84 -0.86 6.13
CA LEU A 470 -14.64 -1.59 5.72
C LEU A 470 -14.91 -3.08 5.44
N LEU A 471 -15.77 -3.74 6.21
CA LEU A 471 -16.10 -5.15 6.04
C LEU A 471 -16.93 -5.43 4.78
N VAL A 472 -17.80 -4.52 4.38
CA VAL A 472 -18.64 -4.69 3.18
C VAL A 472 -17.80 -4.98 1.93
N PRO A 473 -16.81 -4.15 1.54
CA PRO A 473 -15.96 -4.47 0.40
C PRO A 473 -15.04 -5.68 0.65
N ILE A 474 -14.55 -5.94 1.87
CA ILE A 474 -13.73 -7.11 2.20
C ILE A 474 -14.50 -8.40 1.88
N ILE A 475 -15.76 -8.48 2.32
CA ILE A 475 -16.63 -9.65 2.09
C ILE A 475 -17.10 -9.66 0.63
N GLY A 476 -17.53 -8.52 0.09
CA GLY A 476 -18.00 -8.39 -1.29
C GLY A 476 -16.97 -8.87 -2.32
N ILE A 477 -15.73 -8.43 -2.20
CA ILE A 477 -14.61 -8.88 -3.05
C ILE A 477 -14.30 -10.36 -2.81
N GLY A 478 -14.42 -10.84 -1.58
CA GLY A 478 -14.21 -12.25 -1.24
C GLY A 478 -15.18 -13.20 -1.95
N PHE A 479 -16.44 -12.81 -2.08
CA PHE A 479 -17.47 -13.59 -2.77
C PHE A 479 -17.52 -13.32 -4.29
N TYR A 480 -17.26 -12.10 -4.70
CA TYR A 480 -17.29 -11.70 -6.11
C TYR A 480 -16.07 -10.82 -6.46
N PRO A 481 -14.90 -11.44 -6.70
CA PRO A 481 -13.63 -10.72 -6.97
C PRO A 481 -13.72 -9.76 -8.15
N LYS A 482 -14.56 -10.03 -9.14
CA LYS A 482 -14.77 -9.17 -10.31
C LYS A 482 -15.25 -7.77 -9.96
N LEU A 483 -15.80 -7.53 -8.76
CA LEU A 483 -16.09 -6.17 -8.29
C LEU A 483 -14.86 -5.26 -8.38
N LEU A 484 -13.67 -5.82 -8.21
CA LEU A 484 -12.43 -5.07 -8.25
C LEU A 484 -11.54 -5.45 -9.44
N THR A 485 -11.39 -6.75 -9.75
CA THR A 485 -10.43 -7.19 -10.77
C THR A 485 -10.77 -6.66 -12.16
N GLN A 486 -12.05 -6.52 -12.50
CA GLN A 486 -12.46 -5.92 -13.77
C GLN A 486 -11.93 -4.50 -13.99
N MET A 487 -11.54 -3.78 -12.92
CA MET A 487 -11.03 -2.42 -13.03
C MET A 487 -9.61 -2.37 -13.61
N TYR A 488 -8.84 -3.47 -13.45
CA TYR A 488 -7.43 -3.50 -13.80
C TYR A 488 -7.01 -4.71 -14.64
N ASP A 489 -7.90 -5.68 -14.90
CA ASP A 489 -7.57 -6.89 -15.66
C ASP A 489 -6.97 -6.56 -17.04
N ALA A 490 -7.54 -5.60 -17.77
CA ALA A 490 -7.02 -5.20 -19.08
C ALA A 490 -5.57 -4.68 -18.97
N THR A 491 -5.30 -3.82 -18.01
CA THR A 491 -3.97 -3.23 -17.78
C THR A 491 -2.96 -4.27 -17.30
N THR A 492 -3.33 -5.17 -16.40
CA THR A 492 -2.42 -6.22 -15.91
C THR A 492 -2.08 -7.23 -17.00
N VAL A 493 -3.03 -7.61 -17.86
CA VAL A 493 -2.79 -8.50 -19.01
C VAL A 493 -1.83 -7.84 -20.00
N GLN A 494 -2.06 -6.58 -20.38
CA GLN A 494 -1.16 -5.85 -21.28
C GLN A 494 0.26 -5.74 -20.70
N LEU A 495 0.38 -5.38 -19.42
CA LEU A 495 1.68 -5.26 -18.78
C LEU A 495 2.40 -6.60 -18.70
N THR A 496 1.71 -7.67 -18.31
CA THR A 496 2.32 -9.00 -18.22
C THR A 496 2.75 -9.52 -19.60
N ALA A 497 1.97 -9.28 -20.63
CA ALA A 497 2.38 -9.61 -21.99
C ALA A 497 3.70 -8.94 -22.37
N ARG A 498 3.85 -7.64 -22.05
CA ARG A 498 5.11 -6.90 -22.25
C ARG A 498 6.27 -7.48 -21.44
N LEU A 499 6.05 -7.81 -20.16
CA LEU A 499 7.08 -8.38 -19.30
C LEU A 499 7.53 -9.77 -19.77
N ARG A 500 6.63 -10.60 -20.29
CA ARG A 500 6.97 -11.92 -20.84
C ARG A 500 7.93 -11.84 -22.04
N HIS A 501 7.84 -10.79 -22.85
CA HIS A 501 8.77 -10.60 -23.97
C HIS A 501 10.22 -10.36 -23.51
N SER A 502 10.45 -9.86 -22.31
CA SER A 502 11.79 -9.69 -21.75
C SER A 502 12.39 -10.98 -21.14
N VAL A 503 11.57 -11.99 -20.86
CA VAL A 503 12.03 -13.29 -20.30
C VAL A 503 12.72 -14.21 -21.33
N PRO A 504 12.29 -14.34 -22.59
CA PRO A 504 12.94 -15.19 -23.58
C PRO A 504 14.39 -14.81 -23.89
N THR A 505 14.75 -13.54 -23.77
CA THR A 505 16.14 -13.08 -23.96
C THR A 505 17.08 -13.79 -22.99
N LEU A 506 16.66 -14.01 -21.74
CA LEU A 506 17.42 -14.76 -20.74
C LEU A 506 17.46 -16.27 -21.02
N ALA A 507 16.39 -16.84 -21.56
CA ALA A 507 16.33 -18.26 -21.95
C ALA A 507 17.22 -18.51 -23.17
N GLN A 508 17.18 -17.64 -24.18
CA GLN A 508 18.01 -17.73 -25.38
C GLN A 508 19.49 -17.52 -25.09
N GLU A 509 19.87 -16.60 -24.21
CA GLU A 509 21.27 -16.43 -23.77
C GLU A 509 21.77 -17.66 -23.02
N LYS A 510 20.95 -18.30 -22.19
CA LYS A 510 21.30 -19.56 -21.51
C LYS A 510 21.45 -20.72 -22.49
N GLU A 511 20.57 -20.85 -23.48
CA GLU A 511 20.68 -21.86 -24.54
C GLU A 511 21.90 -21.61 -25.43
N ALA A 512 22.15 -20.37 -25.83
CA ALA A 512 23.31 -19.99 -26.62
C ALA A 512 24.62 -20.27 -25.87
N SER A 513 24.69 -19.97 -24.57
CA SER A 513 25.85 -20.26 -23.73
C SER A 513 26.05 -21.77 -23.51
N GLN A 514 24.98 -22.56 -23.38
CA GLN A 514 25.06 -24.02 -23.28
C GLN A 514 25.46 -24.68 -24.61
N ILE A 515 25.04 -24.12 -25.74
CA ILE A 515 25.46 -24.58 -27.06
C ILE A 515 26.94 -24.27 -27.29
N SER A 516 27.41 -23.09 -26.89
CA SER A 516 28.84 -22.71 -26.99
C SER A 516 29.75 -23.57 -26.12
N LEU A 517 29.28 -24.05 -24.96
CA LEU A 517 29.99 -24.96 -24.08
C LEU A 517 29.99 -26.44 -24.54
N ARG A 518 29.05 -26.79 -25.46
CA ARG A 518 28.93 -28.13 -26.04
C ARG A 518 29.55 -28.26 -27.44
N ALA A 519 30.03 -27.16 -28.04
CA ALA A 519 30.75 -27.22 -29.28
C ALA A 519 32.07 -27.99 -29.05
N PRO A 520 32.32 -29.15 -29.70
CA PRO A 520 33.60 -29.84 -29.56
C PRO A 520 34.70 -28.96 -30.13
N GLU A 521 35.78 -28.81 -29.35
CA GLU A 521 37.02 -28.28 -29.90
C GLU A 521 37.42 -29.15 -31.10
N ILE A 522 37.17 -28.66 -32.30
CA ILE A 522 37.73 -29.26 -33.52
C ILE A 522 39.19 -28.86 -33.48
N SER A 523 40.01 -29.74 -32.92
CA SER A 523 41.46 -29.67 -33.07
C SER A 523 41.82 -29.86 -34.55
N LEU A 524 42.38 -28.82 -35.16
CA LEU A 524 43.15 -28.89 -36.37
C LEU A 524 44.51 -29.55 -36.15
#